data_38734f0603a98db33d2785022c5e8610
#
_entry.id   38734f0603a98db33d2785022c5e8610
#
_cell.length_a   1.000
_cell.length_b   1.000
_cell.length_c   1.000
_cell.angle_alpha   90.00
_cell.angle_beta   90.00
_cell.angle_gamma   90.00
#
_symmetry.space_group_name_H-M   'P 1'
#
loop_
_entity.id
_entity.type
_entity.pdbx_description
1 polymer ?
#
loop_
_entity_poly.entity_id
_entity_poly.type
_entity_poly.pdbx_seq_one_letter_code
_entity_poly.pdbx_strand_id
1 'polypeptide(L)'
;MFSQINSAGLFGLNAFMVTVQASISPGQPSFDIVGMPDIAVQESKARIRAVLGHLEMKLLNGKVTVNLAPASVRKIGSMFDLPIITALMKLGGLITADLSDSVFIGELSLDGSLAPVNGALSMVLTAAQSGIKRVFLPKANAKEASVADGIEVYGAEHITQMIEFLRHGTGLTPEEKYIPKRHSAEHIADFADVMGQSAAKSAIEVAAAGSHNLLMLGPPGSGKSMLAKRIPSILPEITFAESIETTQIYSVAGEINPSEPLITERPFRAVSHTASAVGLVGGGSIPRPGEISLAHNGVLFLDELPEFDRRVLEALRQPLENGDIVISRASGSVSYPCDVMLVAAMNPCPCGNFGSPVKKCTCSQQKVTAYLNRISQPVLDRIDIQIEVKPVEYSDLARRTPQESSAAIAERVQRAVDIQKKRFAGTSIKSNSGITSDIIGEVCRLTPDAEEMLKAAFDRMGLSARAYDRILKVARTCADLAGSEDIKKPHIAQAISFRSLDRKYWSR
;
A
#
# COMPACT_ATOMS: atom_id res chain seq x y z
N MET A 1 17.07 32.33 -28.92
CA MET A 1 17.78 31.18 -28.28
C MET A 1 16.77 30.19 -27.72
N PHE A 2 17.11 28.89 -27.70
CA PHE A 2 16.24 27.82 -27.27
C PHE A 2 17.05 26.80 -26.46
N SER A 3 16.47 26.24 -25.39
CA SER A 3 17.03 25.14 -24.65
C SER A 3 15.92 24.14 -24.26
N GLN A 4 16.32 22.89 -24.04
CA GLN A 4 15.41 21.83 -23.67
C GLN A 4 16.07 20.96 -22.59
N ILE A 5 15.28 20.60 -21.56
CA ILE A 5 15.68 19.75 -20.43
C ILE A 5 14.56 18.74 -20.17
N ASN A 6 14.92 17.49 -19.85
CA ASN A 6 13.94 16.50 -19.46
C ASN A 6 13.67 16.57 -17.97
N SER A 7 12.43 16.33 -17.61
CA SER A 7 11.91 16.19 -16.25
C SER A 7 10.87 15.08 -16.21
N ALA A 8 10.35 14.81 -15.05
CA ALA A 8 9.20 13.92 -14.86
C ALA A 8 8.16 14.59 -13.95
N GLY A 9 6.90 14.33 -14.24
CA GLY A 9 5.77 14.74 -13.41
C GLY A 9 5.06 13.54 -12.84
N LEU A 10 4.17 13.77 -11.86
CA LEU A 10 3.42 12.75 -11.16
C LEU A 10 1.92 12.99 -11.27
N PHE A 11 1.16 11.94 -11.54
CA PHE A 11 -0.30 11.94 -11.46
C PHE A 11 -0.78 10.66 -10.76
N GLY A 12 -1.08 10.76 -9.48
CA GLY A 12 -1.27 9.60 -8.62
C GLY A 12 0.04 8.84 -8.42
N LEU A 13 0.05 7.53 -8.71
CA LEU A 13 1.27 6.71 -8.74
C LEU A 13 1.99 6.76 -10.09
N ASN A 14 1.28 7.15 -11.14
CA ASN A 14 1.82 7.16 -12.48
C ASN A 14 2.66 8.40 -12.71
N ALA A 15 3.93 8.19 -12.99
CA ALA A 15 4.79 9.27 -13.46
C ALA A 15 4.74 9.37 -15.00
N PHE A 16 5.07 10.54 -15.52
CA PHE A 16 5.14 10.80 -16.95
C PHE A 16 6.29 11.76 -17.26
N MET A 17 6.92 11.58 -18.43
CA MET A 17 8.00 12.44 -18.85
C MET A 17 7.49 13.83 -19.21
N VAL A 18 8.24 14.84 -18.80
CA VAL A 18 7.98 16.25 -19.08
C VAL A 18 9.21 16.85 -19.76
N THR A 19 8.98 17.54 -20.87
CA THR A 19 10.04 18.30 -21.53
C THR A 19 9.88 19.77 -21.17
N VAL A 20 10.88 20.31 -20.48
CA VAL A 20 10.96 21.74 -20.12
C VAL A 20 11.69 22.46 -21.24
N GLN A 21 10.98 23.30 -21.97
CA GLN A 21 11.49 24.07 -23.10
C GLN A 21 11.58 25.54 -22.70
N ALA A 22 12.76 26.15 -22.78
CA ALA A 22 12.95 27.56 -22.50
C ALA A 22 13.37 28.30 -23.75
N SER A 23 12.75 29.45 -23.96
CA SER A 23 13.07 30.34 -25.07
C SER A 23 13.16 31.80 -24.62
N ILE A 24 13.99 32.58 -25.28
CA ILE A 24 14.08 34.04 -25.11
C ILE A 24 13.85 34.76 -26.42
N SER A 25 13.02 35.79 -26.38
CA SER A 25 12.74 36.68 -27.48
C SER A 25 13.00 38.15 -27.10
N PRO A 26 13.28 39.04 -28.06
CA PRO A 26 13.38 40.48 -27.80
C PRO A 26 12.08 41.02 -27.22
N GLY A 27 12.16 41.98 -26.29
CA GLY A 27 10.99 42.62 -25.67
C GLY A 27 11.26 43.07 -24.25
N GLN A 28 10.23 43.61 -23.61
CA GLN A 28 10.31 43.93 -22.19
C GLN A 28 10.60 42.67 -21.35
N PRO A 29 11.51 42.74 -20.36
CA PRO A 29 11.84 41.59 -19.53
C PRO A 29 10.59 41.02 -18.84
N SER A 30 10.25 39.77 -19.17
CA SER A 30 9.19 39.00 -18.55
C SER A 30 9.62 37.55 -18.39
N PHE A 31 9.00 36.85 -17.47
CA PHE A 31 9.21 35.43 -17.25
C PHE A 31 7.86 34.72 -17.11
N ASP A 32 7.51 33.92 -18.10
CA ASP A 32 6.24 33.23 -18.20
C ASP A 32 6.42 31.73 -18.25
N ILE A 33 5.57 30.99 -17.52
CA ILE A 33 5.50 29.51 -17.53
C ILE A 33 4.17 29.12 -18.14
N VAL A 34 4.20 28.28 -19.17
CA VAL A 34 3.02 27.76 -19.88
C VAL A 34 3.04 26.22 -19.93
N GLY A 35 1.98 25.58 -20.38
CA GLY A 35 1.88 24.12 -20.44
C GLY A 35 1.05 23.52 -19.31
N MET A 36 -0.03 24.22 -18.92
CA MET A 36 -0.97 23.84 -17.84
C MET A 36 -0.32 23.71 -16.45
N PRO A 37 0.50 24.70 -16.02
CA PRO A 37 1.06 24.71 -14.68
C PRO A 37 -0.03 24.94 -13.63
N ASP A 38 0.08 24.30 -12.44
CA ASP A 38 -0.70 24.65 -11.28
C ASP A 38 -0.14 25.91 -10.56
N ILE A 39 -0.74 26.29 -9.44
CA ILE A 39 -0.31 27.44 -8.65
C ILE A 39 1.13 27.26 -8.15
N ALA A 40 1.50 26.08 -7.66
CA ALA A 40 2.82 25.79 -7.12
C ALA A 40 3.91 25.94 -8.20
N VAL A 41 3.64 25.46 -9.42
CA VAL A 41 4.52 25.66 -10.58
C VAL A 41 4.59 27.14 -11.01
N GLN A 42 3.50 27.89 -10.89
CA GLN A 42 3.54 29.34 -11.17
C GLN A 42 4.41 30.11 -10.15
N GLU A 43 4.42 29.70 -8.89
CA GLU A 43 5.25 30.25 -7.83
C GLU A 43 6.74 29.96 -8.01
N SER A 44 7.12 28.96 -8.82
CA SER A 44 8.52 28.68 -9.22
C SER A 44 9.22 29.91 -9.75
N LYS A 45 8.50 30.82 -10.43
CA LYS A 45 9.06 32.08 -10.93
C LYS A 45 9.72 32.93 -9.84
N ALA A 46 9.07 32.98 -8.65
CA ALA A 46 9.60 33.78 -7.54
C ALA A 46 10.82 33.10 -6.92
N ARG A 47 10.75 31.76 -6.69
CA ARG A 47 11.87 30.98 -6.15
C ARG A 47 13.08 31.02 -7.08
N ILE A 48 12.90 30.80 -8.37
CA ILE A 48 13.97 30.82 -9.36
C ILE A 48 14.62 32.22 -9.44
N ARG A 49 13.83 33.31 -9.41
CA ARG A 49 14.38 34.68 -9.39
C ARG A 49 15.24 34.96 -8.16
N ALA A 50 14.78 34.47 -6.97
CA ALA A 50 15.54 34.60 -5.72
C ALA A 50 16.90 33.88 -5.81
N VAL A 51 16.88 32.61 -6.24
CA VAL A 51 18.10 31.78 -6.42
C VAL A 51 19.07 32.41 -7.42
N LEU A 52 18.58 32.87 -8.58
CA LEU A 52 19.43 33.53 -9.57
C LEU A 52 20.04 34.82 -9.01
N GLY A 53 19.30 35.60 -8.18
CA GLY A 53 19.82 36.76 -7.47
C GLY A 53 20.92 36.41 -6.48
N HIS A 54 20.77 35.35 -5.70
CA HIS A 54 21.79 34.88 -4.74
C HIS A 54 23.06 34.38 -5.44
N LEU A 55 22.93 33.80 -6.63
CA LEU A 55 24.05 33.33 -7.44
C LEU A 55 24.68 34.46 -8.26
N GLU A 56 24.26 35.71 -8.03
CA GLU A 56 24.70 36.90 -8.81
C GLU A 56 24.49 36.76 -10.35
N MET A 57 23.55 35.92 -10.73
CA MET A 57 23.22 35.62 -12.12
C MET A 57 22.08 36.53 -12.58
N LYS A 58 22.31 37.37 -13.57
CA LYS A 58 21.24 38.20 -14.14
C LYS A 58 20.26 37.30 -14.91
N LEU A 59 18.96 37.48 -14.67
CA LEU A 59 17.94 36.91 -15.55
C LEU A 59 18.21 37.46 -16.98
N LEU A 60 18.05 36.58 -17.97
CA LEU A 60 18.28 36.94 -19.39
C LEU A 60 17.46 38.17 -19.78
N ASN A 61 18.11 39.12 -20.45
CA ASN A 61 17.47 40.36 -20.93
C ASN A 61 16.52 40.01 -22.09
N GLY A 62 15.19 40.09 -21.87
CA GLY A 62 14.18 39.81 -22.87
C GLY A 62 12.97 39.08 -22.29
N LYS A 63 12.06 38.72 -23.19
CA LYS A 63 10.87 37.93 -22.81
C LYS A 63 11.24 36.44 -22.74
N VAL A 64 11.35 35.91 -21.53
CA VAL A 64 11.61 34.49 -21.27
C VAL A 64 10.28 33.74 -21.16
N THR A 65 10.14 32.67 -21.95
CA THR A 65 8.98 31.78 -21.88
C THR A 65 9.47 30.36 -21.66
N VAL A 66 8.92 29.70 -20.63
CA VAL A 66 9.17 28.29 -20.34
C VAL A 66 7.90 27.53 -20.62
N ASN A 67 7.98 26.51 -21.47
CA ASN A 67 6.87 25.59 -21.77
C ASN A 67 7.12 24.22 -21.17
N LEU A 68 6.13 23.69 -20.45
CA LEU A 68 6.15 22.36 -19.88
C LEU A 68 5.32 21.41 -20.78
N ALA A 69 5.99 20.70 -21.67
CA ALA A 69 5.32 19.77 -22.59
C ALA A 69 5.20 18.35 -21.98
N PRO A 70 4.13 17.59 -22.28
CA PRO A 70 3.00 17.90 -23.16
C PRO A 70 1.95 18.80 -22.48
N ALA A 71 1.33 19.69 -23.24
CA ALA A 71 0.30 20.60 -22.73
C ALA A 71 -1.04 19.89 -22.37
N SER A 72 -1.20 18.63 -22.75
CA SER A 72 -2.42 17.83 -22.46
C SER A 72 -2.51 17.35 -21.00
N VAL A 73 -1.42 17.38 -20.24
CA VAL A 73 -1.35 16.91 -18.85
C VAL A 73 -1.03 18.09 -17.94
N ARG A 74 -1.81 18.23 -16.86
CA ARG A 74 -1.57 19.26 -15.83
C ARG A 74 -0.30 18.95 -15.04
N LYS A 75 0.57 19.96 -14.87
CA LYS A 75 1.79 19.87 -14.04
C LYS A 75 1.47 20.36 -12.65
N ILE A 76 1.69 19.50 -11.66
CA ILE A 76 1.31 19.73 -10.25
C ILE A 76 2.57 19.64 -9.40
N GLY A 77 2.74 20.61 -8.50
CA GLY A 77 3.81 20.60 -7.50
C GLY A 77 5.08 21.36 -7.92
N SER A 78 5.95 21.53 -6.93
CA SER A 78 7.16 22.35 -7.01
C SER A 78 8.38 21.63 -7.63
N MET A 79 8.26 20.33 -7.94
CA MET A 79 9.35 19.49 -8.47
C MET A 79 9.95 19.97 -9.80
N PHE A 80 9.31 20.92 -10.45
CA PHE A 80 9.76 21.49 -11.73
C PHE A 80 10.72 22.68 -11.57
N ASP A 81 10.99 23.15 -10.34
CA ASP A 81 11.91 24.28 -10.11
C ASP A 81 13.30 23.97 -10.67
N LEU A 82 13.83 22.80 -10.32
CA LEU A 82 15.17 22.38 -10.73
C LEU A 82 15.32 22.26 -12.27
N PRO A 83 14.43 21.59 -13.01
CA PRO A 83 14.55 21.52 -14.46
C PRO A 83 14.31 22.88 -15.13
N ILE A 84 13.47 23.76 -14.59
CA ILE A 84 13.24 25.10 -15.13
C ILE A 84 14.52 25.98 -15.01
N ILE A 85 15.13 26.01 -13.81
CA ILE A 85 16.36 26.79 -13.63
C ILE A 85 17.51 26.21 -14.45
N THR A 86 17.62 24.90 -14.59
CA THR A 86 18.61 24.24 -15.45
C THR A 86 18.41 24.60 -16.91
N ALA A 87 17.16 24.64 -17.37
CA ALA A 87 16.85 25.10 -18.74
C ALA A 87 17.26 26.57 -18.99
N LEU A 88 17.02 27.44 -17.98
CA LEU A 88 17.43 28.84 -18.05
C LEU A 88 18.97 29.01 -18.05
N MET A 89 19.68 28.23 -17.24
CA MET A 89 21.15 28.25 -17.21
C MET A 89 21.76 27.76 -18.52
N LYS A 90 21.17 26.72 -19.11
CA LYS A 90 21.57 26.23 -20.45
C LYS A 90 21.28 27.27 -21.54
N LEU A 91 20.11 27.92 -21.48
CA LEU A 91 19.71 28.97 -22.40
C LEU A 91 20.70 30.18 -22.34
N GLY A 92 21.17 30.52 -21.13
CA GLY A 92 22.16 31.58 -20.88
C GLY A 92 23.61 31.19 -21.17
N GLY A 93 23.87 29.94 -21.61
CA GLY A 93 25.22 29.47 -21.93
C GLY A 93 26.10 29.13 -20.73
N LEU A 94 25.54 29.10 -19.49
CA LEU A 94 26.28 28.72 -18.29
C LEU A 94 26.59 27.22 -18.28
N ILE A 95 25.66 26.41 -18.81
CA ILE A 95 25.78 24.96 -18.96
C ILE A 95 25.82 24.65 -20.44
N THR A 96 26.92 24.05 -20.90
CA THR A 96 27.14 23.67 -22.32
C THR A 96 27.04 22.15 -22.52
N ALA A 97 27.01 21.38 -21.46
CA ALA A 97 26.94 19.93 -21.51
C ALA A 97 25.69 19.42 -22.27
N ASP A 98 25.82 18.26 -22.93
CA ASP A 98 24.65 17.52 -23.42
C ASP A 98 23.92 16.86 -22.27
N LEU A 99 22.64 17.20 -22.14
CA LEU A 99 21.75 16.71 -21.06
C LEU A 99 20.57 15.90 -21.63
N SER A 100 20.67 15.44 -22.87
CA SER A 100 19.61 14.70 -23.57
C SER A 100 19.28 13.37 -22.88
N ASP A 101 20.28 12.74 -22.23
CA ASP A 101 20.16 11.50 -21.48
C ASP A 101 19.92 11.70 -19.97
N SER A 102 19.63 12.94 -19.57
CA SER A 102 19.50 13.32 -18.16
C SER A 102 18.11 13.86 -17.85
N VAL A 103 17.60 13.55 -16.64
CA VAL A 103 16.36 14.10 -16.10
C VAL A 103 16.64 14.86 -14.81
N PHE A 104 15.91 15.95 -14.59
CA PHE A 104 16.04 16.83 -13.43
C PHE A 104 14.70 16.90 -12.68
N ILE A 105 14.73 16.69 -11.37
CA ILE A 105 13.54 16.68 -10.52
C ILE A 105 13.93 17.34 -9.19
N GLY A 106 13.23 18.37 -8.75
CA GLY A 106 13.51 18.98 -7.44
C GLY A 106 12.83 20.32 -7.24
N GLU A 107 12.54 20.60 -5.97
CA GLU A 107 12.08 21.90 -5.50
C GLU A 107 13.25 22.74 -5.03
N LEU A 108 13.22 24.04 -5.27
CA LEU A 108 14.23 25.00 -4.82
C LEU A 108 13.72 25.79 -3.62
N SER A 109 14.53 25.86 -2.57
CA SER A 109 14.41 26.89 -1.55
C SER A 109 14.97 28.22 -2.05
N LEU A 110 14.64 29.32 -1.39
CA LEU A 110 15.07 30.67 -1.81
C LEU A 110 16.58 30.87 -1.76
N ASP A 111 17.29 30.13 -0.94
CA ASP A 111 18.75 30.14 -0.81
C ASP A 111 19.46 29.27 -1.85
N GLY A 112 18.72 28.47 -2.64
CA GLY A 112 19.24 27.54 -3.62
C GLY A 112 19.44 26.11 -3.12
N SER A 113 19.06 25.79 -1.87
CA SER A 113 19.00 24.42 -1.40
C SER A 113 17.88 23.64 -2.08
N LEU A 114 18.07 22.31 -2.20
CA LEU A 114 17.11 21.41 -2.84
C LEU A 114 16.25 20.71 -1.76
N ALA A 115 14.96 21.01 -1.78
CA ALA A 115 13.99 20.39 -0.91
C ALA A 115 13.51 19.02 -1.45
N PRO A 116 13.20 18.05 -0.57
CA PRO A 116 12.73 16.73 -0.98
C PRO A 116 11.39 16.81 -1.72
N VAL A 117 11.20 15.87 -2.66
CA VAL A 117 9.97 15.74 -3.44
C VAL A 117 9.30 14.40 -3.19
N ASN A 118 7.96 14.37 -3.23
CA ASN A 118 7.20 13.13 -3.12
C ASN A 118 7.13 12.41 -4.46
N GLY A 119 7.11 11.07 -4.43
CA GLY A 119 6.98 10.24 -5.62
C GLY A 119 8.27 10.15 -6.46
N ALA A 120 9.43 10.41 -5.87
CA ALA A 120 10.71 10.37 -6.57
C ALA A 120 10.96 9.00 -7.21
N LEU A 121 10.68 7.90 -6.52
CA LEU A 121 10.86 6.55 -7.06
C LEU A 121 10.04 6.33 -8.35
N SER A 122 8.75 6.69 -8.35
CA SER A 122 7.89 6.55 -9.54
C SER A 122 8.42 7.34 -10.74
N MET A 123 8.89 8.58 -10.50
CA MET A 123 9.47 9.44 -11.54
C MET A 123 10.77 8.88 -12.11
N VAL A 124 11.64 8.35 -11.25
CA VAL A 124 12.92 7.76 -11.65
C VAL A 124 12.73 6.45 -12.41
N LEU A 125 11.83 5.58 -11.97
CA LEU A 125 11.47 4.35 -12.70
C LEU A 125 10.94 4.67 -14.10
N THR A 126 10.08 5.68 -14.23
CA THR A 126 9.55 6.11 -15.53
C THR A 126 10.66 6.69 -16.42
N ALA A 127 11.59 7.46 -15.85
CA ALA A 127 12.73 7.99 -16.59
C ALA A 127 13.65 6.87 -17.10
N ALA A 128 13.96 5.88 -16.26
CA ALA A 128 14.76 4.71 -16.64
C ALA A 128 14.11 3.90 -17.77
N GLN A 129 12.80 3.64 -17.68
CA GLN A 129 12.01 2.97 -18.73
C GLN A 129 11.98 3.76 -20.04
N SER A 130 12.11 5.10 -19.97
CA SER A 130 12.18 5.98 -21.14
C SER A 130 13.60 6.10 -21.74
N GLY A 131 14.57 5.31 -21.24
CA GLY A 131 15.94 5.28 -21.75
C GLY A 131 16.84 6.39 -21.22
N ILE A 132 16.41 7.15 -20.21
CA ILE A 132 17.23 8.14 -19.50
C ILE A 132 18.30 7.41 -18.68
N LYS A 133 19.52 7.95 -18.68
CA LYS A 133 20.67 7.33 -18.01
C LYS A 133 21.08 8.01 -16.72
N ARG A 134 20.74 9.28 -16.54
CA ARG A 134 21.12 10.06 -15.36
C ARG A 134 19.94 10.82 -14.80
N VAL A 135 19.80 10.80 -13.47
CA VAL A 135 18.83 11.64 -12.76
C VAL A 135 19.52 12.54 -11.75
N PHE A 136 19.14 13.81 -11.76
CA PHE A 136 19.56 14.83 -10.79
C PHE A 136 18.37 15.19 -9.93
N LEU A 137 18.52 15.03 -8.59
CA LEU A 137 17.43 15.25 -7.66
C LEU A 137 17.96 15.66 -6.26
N PRO A 138 17.09 16.04 -5.31
CA PRO A 138 17.51 16.37 -3.95
C PRO A 138 18.21 15.18 -3.27
N LYS A 139 19.28 15.46 -2.52
CA LYS A 139 20.05 14.43 -1.78
C LYS A 139 19.16 13.57 -0.88
N ALA A 140 18.13 14.15 -0.29
CA ALA A 140 17.16 13.44 0.54
C ALA A 140 16.39 12.34 -0.19
N ASN A 141 16.20 12.45 -1.52
CA ASN A 141 15.55 11.43 -2.35
C ASN A 141 16.54 10.46 -3.03
N ALA A 142 17.85 10.70 -2.91
CA ALA A 142 18.84 9.96 -3.70
C ALA A 142 18.85 8.45 -3.37
N LYS A 143 18.76 8.09 -2.10
CA LYS A 143 18.69 6.68 -1.67
C LYS A 143 17.44 5.97 -2.18
N GLU A 144 16.28 6.65 -2.12
CA GLU A 144 15.01 6.13 -2.66
C GLU A 144 15.13 5.91 -4.17
N ALA A 145 15.66 6.88 -4.88
CA ALA A 145 15.87 6.83 -6.32
C ALA A 145 16.87 5.73 -6.73
N SER A 146 17.89 5.46 -5.91
CA SER A 146 18.93 4.47 -6.20
C SER A 146 18.45 3.02 -6.18
N VAL A 147 17.19 2.78 -5.77
CA VAL A 147 16.53 1.47 -5.90
C VAL A 147 16.25 1.11 -7.37
N ALA A 148 16.07 2.12 -8.23
CA ALA A 148 15.80 1.92 -9.66
C ALA A 148 17.02 1.37 -10.39
N ASP A 149 16.79 0.39 -11.28
CA ASP A 149 17.83 -0.17 -12.14
C ASP A 149 18.01 0.64 -13.42
N GLY A 150 19.25 0.63 -13.95
CA GLY A 150 19.56 1.16 -15.29
C GLY A 150 19.69 2.69 -15.37
N ILE A 151 19.72 3.40 -14.26
CA ILE A 151 19.86 4.85 -14.19
C ILE A 151 20.84 5.24 -13.07
N GLU A 152 21.75 6.19 -13.37
CA GLU A 152 22.66 6.76 -12.39
C GLU A 152 21.96 7.90 -11.63
N VAL A 153 22.04 7.90 -10.32
CA VAL A 153 21.36 8.86 -9.45
C VAL A 153 22.36 9.83 -8.86
N TYR A 154 22.18 11.12 -9.11
CA TYR A 154 23.00 12.20 -8.56
C TYR A 154 22.18 13.04 -7.59
N GLY A 155 22.45 12.89 -6.30
CA GLY A 155 21.80 13.62 -5.23
C GLY A 155 22.56 14.89 -4.88
N ALA A 156 21.92 16.08 -4.97
CA ALA A 156 22.50 17.35 -4.59
C ALA A 156 21.74 17.99 -3.41
N GLU A 157 22.45 18.63 -2.50
CA GLU A 157 21.88 19.41 -1.40
C GLU A 157 21.60 20.85 -1.83
N HIS A 158 22.42 21.39 -2.76
CA HIS A 158 22.34 22.75 -3.22
C HIS A 158 22.59 22.82 -4.73
N ILE A 159 21.93 23.77 -5.39
CA ILE A 159 22.02 23.96 -6.86
C ILE A 159 23.46 24.21 -7.35
N THR A 160 24.33 24.81 -6.53
CA THR A 160 25.72 25.08 -6.88
C THR A 160 26.54 23.81 -7.11
N GLN A 161 26.28 22.74 -6.32
CA GLN A 161 26.94 21.44 -6.52
C GLN A 161 26.58 20.86 -7.88
N MET A 162 25.32 20.99 -8.27
CA MET A 162 24.87 20.52 -9.59
C MET A 162 25.48 21.36 -10.73
N ILE A 163 25.54 22.69 -10.57
CA ILE A 163 26.15 23.57 -11.55
C ILE A 163 27.64 23.22 -11.73
N GLU A 164 28.37 23.01 -10.64
CA GLU A 164 29.78 22.64 -10.68
C GLU A 164 29.97 21.31 -11.42
N PHE A 165 29.16 20.31 -11.10
CA PHE A 165 29.21 19.02 -11.77
C PHE A 165 28.88 19.14 -13.27
N LEU A 166 27.84 19.87 -13.65
CA LEU A 166 27.44 20.02 -15.05
C LEU A 166 28.45 20.84 -15.90
N ARG A 167 29.28 21.67 -15.24
CA ARG A 167 30.34 22.47 -15.93
C ARG A 167 31.68 21.79 -15.96
N HIS A 168 32.06 21.11 -14.87
CA HIS A 168 33.42 20.63 -14.66
C HIS A 168 33.52 19.13 -14.45
N GLY A 169 32.40 18.42 -14.25
CA GLY A 169 32.37 16.99 -13.95
C GLY A 169 32.82 16.63 -12.53
N THR A 170 32.87 17.61 -11.62
CA THR A 170 33.35 17.45 -10.23
C THR A 170 32.24 17.83 -9.23
N GLY A 171 32.38 17.37 -7.99
CA GLY A 171 31.51 17.79 -6.89
C GLY A 171 30.32 16.87 -6.59
N LEU A 172 29.85 16.06 -7.53
CA LEU A 172 28.84 15.04 -7.30
C LEU A 172 29.37 13.65 -7.71
N THR A 173 28.99 12.65 -6.98
CA THR A 173 29.19 11.23 -7.31
C THR A 173 27.83 10.53 -7.41
N PRO A 174 27.72 9.52 -8.30
CA PRO A 174 26.50 8.72 -8.33
C PRO A 174 26.24 8.08 -6.97
N GLU A 175 24.98 8.06 -6.55
CA GLU A 175 24.57 7.35 -5.34
C GLU A 175 24.77 5.85 -5.55
N GLU A 176 25.30 5.17 -4.55
CA GLU A 176 25.41 3.72 -4.58
C GLU A 176 24.02 3.08 -4.59
N LYS A 177 23.87 1.99 -5.33
CA LYS A 177 22.61 1.25 -5.38
C LYS A 177 22.22 0.81 -3.99
N TYR A 178 20.99 1.17 -3.58
CA TYR A 178 20.47 0.74 -2.29
C TYR A 178 20.20 -0.76 -2.28
N ILE A 179 20.88 -1.45 -1.37
CA ILE A 179 20.67 -2.88 -1.09
C ILE A 179 19.99 -2.96 0.27
N PRO A 180 18.75 -3.47 0.34
CA PRO A 180 18.05 -3.58 1.61
C PRO A 180 18.82 -4.50 2.57
N LYS A 181 19.03 -4.03 3.79
CA LYS A 181 19.55 -4.88 4.85
C LYS A 181 18.40 -5.80 5.28
N ARG A 182 18.67 -7.11 5.39
CA ARG A 182 17.73 -8.00 6.07
C ARG A 182 17.67 -7.56 7.53
N HIS A 183 16.54 -6.98 7.91
CA HIS A 183 16.30 -6.73 9.32
C HIS A 183 16.18 -8.08 10.02
N SER A 184 17.00 -8.29 11.05
CA SER A 184 16.72 -9.34 12.03
C SER A 184 15.40 -8.98 12.70
N ALA A 185 14.51 -9.93 12.84
CA ALA A 185 13.15 -9.77 13.39
C ALA A 185 13.13 -9.39 14.89
N GLU A 186 14.05 -8.54 15.34
CA GLU A 186 14.28 -8.23 16.76
C GLU A 186 13.14 -7.49 17.46
N HIS A 187 12.15 -6.99 16.71
CA HIS A 187 11.04 -6.20 17.28
C HIS A 187 9.64 -6.66 16.90
N ILE A 188 9.50 -7.77 16.16
CA ILE A 188 8.18 -8.28 15.79
C ILE A 188 7.64 -9.14 16.93
N ALA A 189 6.46 -8.79 17.44
CA ALA A 189 5.77 -9.56 18.48
C ALA A 189 5.52 -11.01 18.01
N ASP A 190 6.00 -12.01 18.79
CA ASP A 190 5.95 -13.43 18.44
C ASP A 190 4.66 -14.11 18.91
N PHE A 191 4.16 -15.11 18.15
CA PHE A 191 3.04 -15.96 18.55
C PHE A 191 3.39 -16.88 19.72
N ALA A 192 4.66 -17.12 20.01
CA ALA A 192 5.12 -17.81 21.21
C ALA A 192 4.69 -17.14 22.51
N ASP A 193 4.47 -15.81 22.49
CA ASP A 193 4.00 -15.05 23.66
C ASP A 193 2.49 -15.20 23.90
N VAL A 194 1.74 -15.76 22.93
CA VAL A 194 0.28 -15.89 23.01
C VAL A 194 -0.08 -17.22 23.67
N MET A 195 -0.51 -17.16 24.90
CA MET A 195 -0.94 -18.37 25.64
C MET A 195 -2.31 -18.85 25.15
N GLY A 196 -2.45 -20.14 24.94
CA GLY A 196 -3.68 -20.75 24.47
C GLY A 196 -4.08 -20.30 23.07
N GLN A 197 -5.38 -20.01 22.88
CA GLN A 197 -5.94 -19.43 21.63
C GLN A 197 -5.69 -20.29 20.37
N SER A 198 -5.57 -21.61 20.49
CA SER A 198 -5.22 -22.52 19.38
C SER A 198 -6.14 -22.37 18.16
N ALA A 199 -7.46 -22.23 18.38
CA ALA A 199 -8.42 -22.03 17.30
C ALA A 199 -8.20 -20.69 16.56
N ALA A 200 -7.87 -19.63 17.32
CA ALA A 200 -7.59 -18.31 16.73
C ALA A 200 -6.26 -18.33 15.96
N LYS A 201 -5.21 -18.95 16.51
CA LYS A 201 -3.92 -19.12 15.82
C LYS A 201 -4.07 -19.90 14.51
N SER A 202 -4.81 -21.02 14.53
CA SER A 202 -5.07 -21.82 13.32
C SER A 202 -5.85 -21.03 12.26
N ALA A 203 -6.85 -20.23 12.64
CA ALA A 203 -7.60 -19.41 11.71
C ALA A 203 -6.73 -18.27 11.11
N ILE A 204 -5.86 -17.66 11.93
CA ILE A 204 -4.92 -16.63 11.49
C ILE A 204 -3.87 -17.23 10.53
N GLU A 205 -3.38 -18.45 10.80
CA GLU A 205 -2.48 -19.16 9.90
C GLU A 205 -3.11 -19.41 8.53
N VAL A 206 -4.37 -19.89 8.49
CA VAL A 206 -5.11 -20.08 7.23
C VAL A 206 -5.36 -18.76 6.54
N ALA A 207 -5.72 -17.70 7.29
CA ALA A 207 -5.93 -16.38 6.73
C ALA A 207 -4.65 -15.81 6.10
N ALA A 208 -3.50 -15.93 6.77
CA ALA A 208 -2.20 -15.49 6.28
C ALA A 208 -1.75 -16.29 5.03
N ALA A 209 -1.96 -17.61 5.03
CA ALA A 209 -1.57 -18.49 3.93
C ALA A 209 -2.37 -18.25 2.64
N GLY A 210 -3.66 -17.90 2.76
CA GLY A 210 -4.53 -17.67 1.60
C GLY A 210 -4.85 -16.22 1.31
N SER A 211 -4.30 -15.28 2.07
CA SER A 211 -4.68 -13.85 2.03
C SER A 211 -6.18 -13.62 2.27
N HIS A 212 -6.79 -14.40 3.19
CA HIS A 212 -8.22 -14.33 3.48
C HIS A 212 -8.54 -13.21 4.48
N ASN A 213 -9.62 -12.49 4.25
CA ASN A 213 -10.14 -11.50 5.18
C ASN A 213 -10.67 -12.18 6.46
N LEU A 214 -10.29 -11.63 7.62
CA LEU A 214 -10.53 -12.20 8.94
C LEU A 214 -11.34 -11.28 9.84
N LEU A 215 -12.38 -11.81 10.49
CA LEU A 215 -13.10 -11.15 11.59
C LEU A 215 -12.88 -11.90 12.90
N MET A 216 -12.36 -11.20 13.90
CA MET A 216 -12.20 -11.66 15.27
C MET A 216 -13.29 -11.08 16.16
N LEU A 217 -14.12 -11.94 16.74
CA LEU A 217 -15.21 -11.57 17.62
C LEU A 217 -14.96 -12.11 19.03
N GLY A 218 -15.05 -11.27 20.04
CA GLY A 218 -14.81 -11.73 21.43
C GLY A 218 -14.96 -10.60 22.45
N PRO A 219 -15.06 -10.91 23.76
CA PRO A 219 -15.21 -9.92 24.80
C PRO A 219 -13.97 -8.97 24.88
N PRO A 220 -14.11 -7.81 25.53
CA PRO A 220 -12.97 -6.96 25.83
C PRO A 220 -11.90 -7.73 26.61
N GLY A 221 -10.61 -7.50 26.27
CA GLY A 221 -9.48 -8.17 26.92
C GLY A 221 -9.24 -9.62 26.47
N SER A 222 -9.94 -10.15 25.47
CA SER A 222 -9.69 -11.49 24.93
C SER A 222 -8.42 -11.62 24.07
N GLY A 223 -7.70 -10.53 23.81
CA GLY A 223 -6.44 -10.57 23.06
C GLY A 223 -6.54 -10.34 21.54
N LYS A 224 -7.70 -9.90 21.02
CA LYS A 224 -7.92 -9.68 19.58
C LYS A 224 -6.86 -8.78 18.93
N SER A 225 -6.65 -7.60 19.48
CA SER A 225 -5.67 -6.63 18.96
C SER A 225 -4.22 -7.11 19.15
N MET A 226 -3.96 -7.92 20.20
CA MET A 226 -2.68 -8.58 20.43
C MET A 226 -2.39 -9.64 19.35
N LEU A 227 -3.39 -10.45 18.98
CA LEU A 227 -3.28 -11.41 17.89
C LEU A 227 -3.07 -10.72 16.54
N ALA A 228 -3.85 -9.67 16.25
CA ALA A 228 -3.73 -8.91 15.00
C ALA A 228 -2.31 -8.34 14.79
N LYS A 229 -1.71 -7.75 15.81
CA LYS A 229 -0.35 -7.16 15.76
C LYS A 229 0.75 -8.21 15.49
N ARG A 230 0.46 -9.49 15.65
CA ARG A 230 1.40 -10.59 15.39
C ARG A 230 1.27 -11.18 13.97
N ILE A 231 0.20 -10.85 13.26
CA ILE A 231 -0.01 -11.35 11.88
C ILE A 231 1.19 -11.04 10.96
N PRO A 232 1.80 -9.85 10.98
CA PRO A 232 2.97 -9.57 10.13
C PRO A 232 4.11 -10.58 10.31
N SER A 233 4.31 -11.13 11.51
CA SER A 233 5.39 -12.09 11.79
C SER A 233 5.24 -13.46 11.10
N ILE A 234 4.06 -13.75 10.55
CA ILE A 234 3.77 -15.01 9.87
C ILE A 234 3.37 -14.84 8.41
N LEU A 235 3.32 -13.59 7.91
CA LEU A 235 3.03 -13.34 6.49
C LEU A 235 4.19 -13.82 5.61
N PRO A 236 3.90 -14.25 4.38
CA PRO A 236 4.95 -14.62 3.44
C PRO A 236 5.87 -13.43 3.13
N GLU A 237 7.14 -13.72 2.82
CA GLU A 237 8.10 -12.67 2.43
C GLU A 237 7.56 -11.84 1.26
N ILE A 238 7.78 -10.52 1.35
CA ILE A 238 7.44 -9.61 0.26
C ILE A 238 8.42 -9.82 -0.89
N THR A 239 7.92 -9.94 -2.12
CA THR A 239 8.78 -10.01 -3.30
C THR A 239 9.36 -8.63 -3.64
N PHE A 240 10.46 -8.59 -4.40
CA PHE A 240 11.05 -7.31 -4.81
C PHE A 240 10.06 -6.45 -5.62
N ALA A 241 9.26 -7.06 -6.48
CA ALA A 241 8.24 -6.35 -7.25
C ALA A 241 7.15 -5.74 -6.35
N GLU A 242 6.62 -6.52 -5.39
CA GLU A 242 5.67 -6.02 -4.39
C GLU A 242 6.29 -4.92 -3.51
N SER A 243 7.57 -5.05 -3.17
CA SER A 243 8.32 -4.05 -2.40
C SER A 243 8.41 -2.72 -3.15
N ILE A 244 8.72 -2.73 -4.45
CA ILE A 244 8.74 -1.53 -5.30
C ILE A 244 7.35 -0.89 -5.38
N GLU A 245 6.31 -1.69 -5.67
CA GLU A 245 4.92 -1.21 -5.77
C GLU A 245 4.45 -0.55 -4.46
N THR A 246 4.72 -1.20 -3.33
CA THR A 246 4.40 -0.67 -2.00
C THR A 246 5.20 0.62 -1.71
N THR A 247 6.49 0.63 -2.04
CA THR A 247 7.36 1.79 -1.83
C THR A 247 6.90 3.00 -2.65
N GLN A 248 6.43 2.80 -3.89
CA GLN A 248 5.87 3.88 -4.70
C GLN A 248 4.66 4.55 -4.02
N ILE A 249 3.79 3.77 -3.36
CA ILE A 249 2.65 4.33 -2.62
C ILE A 249 3.13 5.20 -1.45
N TYR A 250 4.09 4.70 -0.67
CA TYR A 250 4.68 5.46 0.45
C TYR A 250 5.45 6.69 -0.01
N SER A 251 6.14 6.61 -1.14
CA SER A 251 6.83 7.73 -1.76
C SER A 251 5.87 8.86 -2.13
N VAL A 252 4.76 8.52 -2.80
CA VAL A 252 3.72 9.49 -3.18
C VAL A 252 3.02 10.07 -1.96
N ALA A 253 2.80 9.26 -0.90
CA ALA A 253 2.25 9.74 0.36
C ALA A 253 3.19 10.68 1.11
N GLY A 254 4.51 10.61 0.87
CA GLY A 254 5.55 11.32 1.62
C GLY A 254 5.87 10.63 2.95
N GLU A 255 5.65 9.32 3.04
CA GLU A 255 5.86 8.50 4.25
C GLU A 255 7.10 7.58 4.15
N ILE A 256 8.01 7.85 3.21
CA ILE A 256 9.28 7.11 3.11
C ILE A 256 10.22 7.49 4.25
N ASN A 257 10.81 6.49 4.87
CA ASN A 257 11.92 6.70 5.82
C ASN A 257 13.22 6.91 5.01
N PRO A 258 13.90 8.07 5.10
CA PRO A 258 15.13 8.31 4.33
C PRO A 258 16.28 7.36 4.65
N SER A 259 16.31 6.76 5.84
CA SER A 259 17.33 5.76 6.22
C SER A 259 17.07 4.40 5.59
N GLU A 260 15.80 4.05 5.38
CA GLU A 260 15.31 2.78 4.85
C GLU A 260 14.25 3.05 3.78
N PRO A 261 14.67 3.48 2.59
CA PRO A 261 13.76 4.01 1.58
C PRO A 261 12.95 2.94 0.85
N LEU A 262 13.26 1.66 1.03
CA LEU A 262 12.53 0.54 0.44
C LEU A 262 11.71 -0.17 1.51
N ILE A 263 10.44 -0.37 1.25
CA ILE A 263 9.55 -1.16 2.11
C ILE A 263 9.86 -2.65 1.88
N THR A 264 10.51 -3.28 2.85
CA THR A 264 10.96 -4.67 2.79
C THR A 264 10.11 -5.64 3.61
N GLU A 265 9.18 -5.10 4.39
CA GLU A 265 8.21 -5.86 5.19
C GLU A 265 6.78 -5.53 4.76
N ARG A 266 5.88 -6.51 4.90
CA ARG A 266 4.47 -6.28 4.58
C ARG A 266 3.85 -5.26 5.55
N PRO A 267 3.25 -4.17 5.06
CA PRO A 267 2.70 -3.13 5.91
C PRO A 267 1.61 -3.67 6.85
N PHE A 268 1.57 -3.13 8.07
CA PHE A 268 0.47 -3.31 9.01
C PHE A 268 -0.09 -1.94 9.39
N ARG A 269 -1.27 -1.61 8.85
CA ARG A 269 -1.92 -0.32 9.10
C ARG A 269 -3.12 -0.52 10.03
N ALA A 270 -2.99 -0.01 11.24
CA ALA A 270 -4.07 -0.03 12.24
C ALA A 270 -4.84 1.29 12.20
N VAL A 271 -6.10 1.22 11.81
CA VAL A 271 -6.94 2.42 11.61
C VAL A 271 -7.89 2.57 12.79
N SER A 272 -7.92 3.80 13.35
CA SER A 272 -8.90 4.16 14.39
C SER A 272 -10.31 4.29 13.81
N HIS A 273 -11.33 3.90 14.59
CA HIS A 273 -12.73 4.07 14.22
C HIS A 273 -13.14 5.55 14.03
N THR A 274 -12.31 6.51 14.51
CA THR A 274 -12.51 7.95 14.28
C THR A 274 -12.01 8.45 12.92
N ALA A 275 -11.38 7.58 12.12
CA ALA A 275 -10.88 7.93 10.80
C ALA A 275 -12.03 8.33 9.85
N SER A 276 -11.79 9.37 9.05
CA SER A 276 -12.72 9.79 8.01
C SER A 276 -12.64 8.85 6.79
N ALA A 277 -13.69 8.84 5.96
CA ALA A 277 -13.66 8.08 4.70
C ALA A 277 -12.50 8.52 3.79
N VAL A 278 -12.18 9.81 3.75
CA VAL A 278 -11.03 10.33 2.98
C VAL A 278 -9.70 9.83 3.56
N GLY A 279 -9.56 9.76 4.87
CA GLY A 279 -8.36 9.20 5.52
C GLY A 279 -8.19 7.72 5.20
N LEU A 280 -9.28 6.95 5.18
CA LEU A 280 -9.24 5.51 4.90
C LEU A 280 -9.00 5.20 3.41
N VAL A 281 -9.79 5.82 2.53
CA VAL A 281 -9.81 5.50 1.08
C VAL A 281 -8.85 6.37 0.29
N GLY A 282 -8.50 7.52 0.82
CA GLY A 282 -7.75 8.53 0.09
C GLY A 282 -8.64 9.63 -0.50
N GLY A 283 -8.02 10.69 -0.99
CA GLY A 283 -8.72 11.84 -1.56
C GLY A 283 -7.97 13.16 -1.39
N GLY A 284 -8.73 14.24 -1.29
CA GLY A 284 -8.21 15.61 -1.20
C GLY A 284 -8.33 16.35 -2.53
N SER A 285 -7.92 17.63 -2.54
CA SER A 285 -7.84 18.48 -3.74
C SER A 285 -6.77 17.97 -4.71
N ILE A 286 -5.65 17.55 -4.17
CA ILE A 286 -4.63 16.71 -4.84
C ILE A 286 -4.86 15.30 -4.31
N PRO A 287 -5.28 14.34 -5.16
CA PRO A 287 -5.55 12.98 -4.71
C PRO A 287 -4.31 12.35 -4.05
N ARG A 288 -4.46 11.89 -2.81
CA ARG A 288 -3.44 11.15 -2.07
C ARG A 288 -3.94 9.77 -1.70
N PRO A 289 -3.06 8.77 -1.58
CA PRO A 289 -3.45 7.45 -1.09
C PRO A 289 -3.94 7.53 0.35
N GLY A 290 -4.93 6.70 0.70
CA GLY A 290 -5.41 6.53 2.07
C GLY A 290 -4.79 5.33 2.77
N GLU A 291 -5.20 5.07 4.02
CA GLU A 291 -4.69 3.98 4.84
C GLU A 291 -4.79 2.60 4.18
N ILE A 292 -5.86 2.37 3.40
CA ILE A 292 -6.01 1.09 2.70
C ILE A 292 -4.98 0.91 1.58
N SER A 293 -4.59 1.98 0.87
CA SER A 293 -3.51 1.92 -0.11
C SER A 293 -2.14 1.81 0.55
N LEU A 294 -1.95 2.47 1.72
CA LEU A 294 -0.74 2.30 2.53
C LEU A 294 -0.61 0.89 3.12
N ALA A 295 -1.72 0.15 3.26
CA ALA A 295 -1.73 -1.25 3.66
C ALA A 295 -1.50 -2.23 2.48
N HIS A 296 -1.30 -1.75 1.26
CA HIS A 296 -1.12 -2.56 0.06
C HIS A 296 -0.04 -3.63 0.23
N ASN A 297 -0.29 -4.85 -0.24
CA ASN A 297 0.52 -6.05 -0.04
C ASN A 297 0.73 -6.44 1.44
N GLY A 298 -0.13 -5.95 2.35
CA GLY A 298 -0.04 -6.16 3.79
C GLY A 298 -1.39 -6.31 4.47
N VAL A 299 -1.50 -5.80 5.69
CA VAL A 299 -2.68 -5.93 6.55
C VAL A 299 -3.31 -4.58 6.84
N LEU A 300 -4.60 -4.47 6.57
CA LEU A 300 -5.45 -3.39 7.09
C LEU A 300 -6.17 -3.89 8.34
N PHE A 301 -5.83 -3.35 9.51
CA PHE A 301 -6.47 -3.71 10.77
C PHE A 301 -7.50 -2.68 11.21
N LEU A 302 -8.75 -3.12 11.39
CA LEU A 302 -9.87 -2.31 11.90
C LEU A 302 -10.30 -2.84 13.26
N ASP A 303 -9.93 -2.15 14.33
CA ASP A 303 -10.42 -2.49 15.67
C ASP A 303 -11.78 -1.83 15.92
N GLU A 304 -12.60 -2.45 16.77
CA GLU A 304 -13.94 -1.98 17.09
C GLU A 304 -14.83 -1.72 15.85
N LEU A 305 -14.82 -2.66 14.90
CA LEU A 305 -15.47 -2.53 13.59
C LEU A 305 -16.88 -1.88 13.61
N PRO A 306 -17.82 -2.20 14.55
CA PRO A 306 -19.13 -1.57 14.59
C PRO A 306 -19.14 -0.09 15.02
N GLU A 307 -18.01 0.44 15.51
CA GLU A 307 -17.91 1.84 15.94
C GLU A 307 -17.50 2.78 14.80
N PHE A 308 -17.05 2.23 13.67
CA PHE A 308 -16.81 3.03 12.46
C PHE A 308 -18.11 3.61 11.89
N ASP A 309 -18.01 4.82 11.34
CA ASP A 309 -19.12 5.38 10.57
C ASP A 309 -19.49 4.45 9.41
N ARG A 310 -20.80 4.27 9.19
CA ARG A 310 -21.32 3.38 8.15
C ARG A 310 -20.79 3.74 6.75
N ARG A 311 -20.60 5.04 6.47
CA ARG A 311 -20.06 5.50 5.19
C ARG A 311 -18.61 5.06 4.99
N VAL A 312 -17.84 5.01 6.06
CA VAL A 312 -16.44 4.53 6.05
C VAL A 312 -16.40 3.04 5.71
N LEU A 313 -17.24 2.24 6.35
CA LEU A 313 -17.33 0.79 6.08
C LEU A 313 -17.84 0.49 4.66
N GLU A 314 -18.82 1.23 4.17
CA GLU A 314 -19.33 1.06 2.80
C GLU A 314 -18.28 1.44 1.74
N ALA A 315 -17.40 2.40 2.04
CA ALA A 315 -16.31 2.78 1.13
C ALA A 315 -15.27 1.67 0.93
N LEU A 316 -15.16 0.70 1.86
CA LEU A 316 -14.27 -0.47 1.74
C LEU A 316 -14.75 -1.52 0.73
N ARG A 317 -16.03 -1.48 0.31
CA ARG A 317 -16.62 -2.55 -0.51
C ARG A 317 -15.91 -2.72 -1.85
N GLN A 318 -15.73 -1.63 -2.58
CA GLN A 318 -15.07 -1.65 -3.89
C GLN A 318 -13.59 -2.01 -3.78
N PRO A 319 -12.80 -1.39 -2.89
CA PRO A 319 -11.41 -1.76 -2.68
C PRO A 319 -11.18 -3.24 -2.37
N LEU A 320 -11.98 -3.81 -1.47
CA LEU A 320 -11.87 -5.23 -1.09
C LEU A 320 -12.34 -6.20 -2.18
N GLU A 321 -13.05 -5.72 -3.21
CA GLU A 321 -13.49 -6.55 -4.34
C GLU A 321 -12.54 -6.46 -5.52
N ASN A 322 -12.08 -5.26 -5.84
CA ASN A 322 -11.29 -4.99 -7.03
C ASN A 322 -9.77 -4.97 -6.78
N GLY A 323 -9.34 -4.79 -5.53
CA GLY A 323 -7.91 -4.60 -5.19
C GLY A 323 -7.35 -3.23 -5.59
N ASP A 324 -8.23 -2.28 -5.97
CA ASP A 324 -7.86 -0.91 -6.32
C ASP A 324 -8.89 0.12 -5.86
N ILE A 325 -8.46 1.36 -5.76
CA ILE A 325 -9.30 2.52 -5.47
C ILE A 325 -9.17 3.54 -6.57
N VAL A 326 -10.30 3.95 -7.15
CA VAL A 326 -10.35 5.04 -8.12
C VAL A 326 -10.88 6.31 -7.48
N ILE A 327 -10.04 7.33 -7.41
CA ILE A 327 -10.39 8.67 -6.92
C ILE A 327 -10.63 9.58 -8.12
N SER A 328 -11.89 9.89 -8.40
CA SER A 328 -12.27 10.78 -9.50
C SER A 328 -12.43 12.21 -9.02
N ARG A 329 -11.83 13.16 -9.76
CA ARG A 329 -11.90 14.61 -9.54
C ARG A 329 -12.05 15.34 -10.87
N ALA A 330 -12.36 16.63 -10.85
CA ALA A 330 -12.41 17.44 -12.06
C ALA A 330 -11.08 17.49 -12.83
N SER A 331 -9.96 17.26 -12.13
CA SER A 331 -8.60 17.18 -12.70
C SER A 331 -8.26 15.83 -13.34
N GLY A 332 -9.12 14.82 -13.20
CA GLY A 332 -8.90 13.46 -13.69
C GLY A 332 -9.19 12.38 -12.65
N SER A 333 -9.04 11.12 -13.05
CA SER A 333 -9.20 9.95 -12.19
C SER A 333 -7.84 9.32 -11.92
N VAL A 334 -7.56 9.04 -10.65
CA VAL A 334 -6.33 8.38 -10.18
C VAL A 334 -6.72 7.05 -9.57
N SER A 335 -6.01 5.98 -9.92
CA SER A 335 -6.14 4.67 -9.27
C SER A 335 -4.96 4.43 -8.33
N TYR A 336 -5.26 3.89 -7.14
CA TYR A 336 -4.27 3.40 -6.19
C TYR A 336 -4.52 1.92 -5.91
N PRO A 337 -3.50 1.06 -5.97
CA PRO A 337 -3.66 -0.34 -5.61
C PRO A 337 -3.90 -0.47 -4.11
N CYS A 338 -4.70 -1.48 -3.73
CA CYS A 338 -5.05 -1.78 -2.35
C CYS A 338 -5.34 -3.27 -2.17
N ASP A 339 -4.48 -4.12 -2.69
CA ASP A 339 -4.52 -5.55 -2.43
C ASP A 339 -4.10 -5.81 -0.98
N VAL A 340 -5.09 -5.96 -0.09
CA VAL A 340 -4.89 -6.01 1.35
C VAL A 340 -5.60 -7.21 1.97
N MET A 341 -5.00 -7.76 3.00
CA MET A 341 -5.69 -8.65 3.94
C MET A 341 -6.42 -7.81 4.99
N LEU A 342 -7.75 -7.78 4.93
CA LEU A 342 -8.55 -7.11 5.95
C LEU A 342 -8.60 -7.98 7.21
N VAL A 343 -8.15 -7.42 8.33
CA VAL A 343 -8.31 -8.01 9.66
C VAL A 343 -9.19 -7.08 10.48
N ALA A 344 -10.33 -7.57 10.93
CA ALA A 344 -11.25 -6.80 11.74
C ALA A 344 -11.44 -7.43 13.13
N ALA A 345 -11.61 -6.58 14.13
CA ALA A 345 -11.93 -7.02 15.48
C ALA A 345 -13.19 -6.33 15.99
N MET A 346 -14.03 -7.05 16.74
CA MET A 346 -15.22 -6.48 17.35
C MET A 346 -15.62 -7.19 18.63
N ASN A 347 -16.43 -6.52 19.42
CA ASN A 347 -17.12 -7.12 20.55
C ASN A 347 -18.46 -7.73 20.10
N PRO A 348 -19.02 -8.73 20.82
CA PRO A 348 -20.29 -9.36 20.44
C PRO A 348 -21.52 -8.47 20.72
N CYS A 349 -21.38 -7.42 21.51
CA CYS A 349 -22.42 -6.43 21.82
C CYS A 349 -21.79 -5.19 22.47
N PRO A 350 -22.53 -4.09 22.69
CA PRO A 350 -21.98 -2.88 23.33
C PRO A 350 -21.31 -3.10 24.69
N CYS A 351 -21.84 -4.00 25.54
CA CYS A 351 -21.19 -4.34 26.82
C CYS A 351 -20.09 -5.40 26.71
N GLY A 352 -19.94 -6.03 25.53
CA GLY A 352 -18.92 -7.03 25.25
C GLY A 352 -19.18 -8.44 25.79
N ASN A 353 -20.29 -8.69 26.51
CA ASN A 353 -20.51 -9.94 27.23
C ASN A 353 -21.61 -10.85 26.63
N PHE A 354 -22.15 -10.54 25.45
CA PHE A 354 -23.15 -11.39 24.83
C PHE A 354 -22.56 -12.75 24.46
N GLY A 355 -23.18 -13.83 24.94
CA GLY A 355 -22.68 -15.20 24.76
C GLY A 355 -21.48 -15.59 25.66
N SER A 356 -21.05 -14.70 26.57
CA SER A 356 -19.94 -15.00 27.48
C SER A 356 -20.36 -15.97 28.57
N PRO A 357 -19.56 -17.02 28.85
CA PRO A 357 -19.82 -17.91 29.99
C PRO A 357 -19.44 -17.31 31.35
N VAL A 358 -18.60 -16.24 31.36
CA VAL A 358 -18.00 -15.67 32.57
C VAL A 358 -18.82 -14.51 33.13
N LYS A 359 -19.29 -13.60 32.24
CA LYS A 359 -20.04 -12.41 32.64
C LYS A 359 -21.37 -12.35 31.89
N LYS A 360 -22.45 -12.09 32.63
CA LYS A 360 -23.79 -11.93 32.04
C LYS A 360 -23.90 -10.65 31.21
N CYS A 361 -24.43 -10.78 29.99
CA CYS A 361 -24.71 -9.63 29.15
C CYS A 361 -25.87 -8.79 29.75
N THR A 362 -25.68 -7.46 29.77
CA THR A 362 -26.68 -6.49 30.26
C THR A 362 -27.48 -5.82 29.15
N CYS A 363 -27.14 -6.10 27.89
CA CYS A 363 -27.79 -5.50 26.73
C CYS A 363 -29.15 -6.16 26.45
N SER A 364 -30.18 -5.38 26.10
CA SER A 364 -31.40 -5.93 25.54
C SER A 364 -31.12 -6.54 24.15
N GLN A 365 -31.93 -7.50 23.72
CA GLN A 365 -31.81 -8.12 22.40
C GLN A 365 -31.85 -7.08 21.27
N GLN A 366 -32.68 -6.06 21.39
CA GLN A 366 -32.76 -4.96 20.43
C GLN A 366 -31.44 -4.18 20.31
N LYS A 367 -30.77 -3.91 21.45
CA LYS A 367 -29.46 -3.23 21.44
C LYS A 367 -28.36 -4.10 20.82
N VAL A 368 -28.38 -5.40 21.06
CA VAL A 368 -27.44 -6.35 20.44
C VAL A 368 -27.64 -6.37 18.92
N THR A 369 -28.90 -6.54 18.48
CA THR A 369 -29.22 -6.55 17.03
C THR A 369 -28.87 -5.24 16.35
N ALA A 370 -29.18 -4.09 16.96
CA ALA A 370 -28.84 -2.79 16.42
C ALA A 370 -27.32 -2.57 16.30
N TYR A 371 -26.55 -3.08 17.27
CA TYR A 371 -25.09 -3.03 17.26
C TYR A 371 -24.49 -3.89 16.13
N LEU A 372 -24.93 -5.13 15.98
CA LEU A 372 -24.46 -6.04 14.94
C LEU A 372 -24.84 -5.54 13.54
N ASN A 373 -26.02 -4.94 13.38
CA ASN A 373 -26.52 -4.39 12.11
C ASN A 373 -25.80 -3.08 11.66
N ARG A 374 -24.91 -2.51 12.47
CA ARG A 374 -24.03 -1.43 12.01
C ARG A 374 -23.10 -1.89 10.88
N ILE A 375 -22.72 -3.17 10.89
CA ILE A 375 -21.96 -3.80 9.81
C ILE A 375 -22.95 -4.29 8.77
N SER A 376 -22.86 -3.80 7.56
CA SER A 376 -23.76 -4.22 6.48
C SER A 376 -23.42 -5.64 5.99
N GLN A 377 -24.44 -6.36 5.52
CA GLN A 377 -24.24 -7.69 4.95
C GLN A 377 -23.20 -7.71 3.80
N PRO A 378 -23.17 -6.72 2.88
CA PRO A 378 -22.13 -6.68 1.86
C PRO A 378 -20.69 -6.58 2.38
N VAL A 379 -20.45 -5.98 3.54
CA VAL A 379 -19.12 -5.95 4.18
C VAL A 379 -18.81 -7.32 4.80
N LEU A 380 -19.76 -7.92 5.55
CA LEU A 380 -19.63 -9.28 6.10
C LEU A 380 -19.38 -10.32 4.99
N ASP A 381 -20.03 -10.11 3.86
CA ASP A 381 -19.84 -10.94 2.67
C ASP A 381 -18.44 -10.89 2.07
N ARG A 382 -17.57 -9.99 2.45
CA ARG A 382 -16.18 -9.91 2.03
C ARG A 382 -15.19 -10.47 3.05
N ILE A 383 -15.71 -10.93 4.18
CA ILE A 383 -14.93 -11.60 5.22
C ILE A 383 -15.05 -13.10 5.02
N ASP A 384 -13.93 -13.78 4.79
CA ASP A 384 -13.89 -15.21 4.50
C ASP A 384 -13.90 -16.05 5.77
N ILE A 385 -13.16 -15.61 6.78
CA ILE A 385 -12.92 -16.31 8.04
C ILE A 385 -13.48 -15.48 9.19
N GLN A 386 -14.29 -16.11 10.03
CA GLN A 386 -14.87 -15.51 11.23
C GLN A 386 -14.56 -16.42 12.43
N ILE A 387 -13.96 -15.84 13.48
CA ILE A 387 -13.59 -16.61 14.67
C ILE A 387 -14.05 -15.95 15.96
N GLU A 388 -14.38 -16.78 16.94
CA GLU A 388 -14.63 -16.33 18.30
C GLU A 388 -13.36 -16.45 19.13
N VAL A 389 -12.83 -15.31 19.59
CA VAL A 389 -11.67 -15.23 20.47
C VAL A 389 -12.16 -15.25 21.90
N LYS A 390 -11.96 -16.38 22.59
CA LYS A 390 -12.39 -16.59 23.97
C LYS A 390 -11.40 -15.96 24.95
N PRO A 391 -11.83 -15.58 26.17
CA PRO A 391 -10.89 -15.22 27.23
C PRO A 391 -9.92 -16.38 27.50
N VAL A 392 -8.66 -16.05 27.79
CA VAL A 392 -7.65 -17.06 28.16
C VAL A 392 -7.99 -17.63 29.53
N GLU A 393 -7.95 -18.94 29.67
CA GLU A 393 -8.19 -19.60 30.94
C GLU A 393 -7.00 -19.43 31.88
N TYR A 394 -7.27 -19.33 33.19
CA TYR A 394 -6.20 -19.21 34.19
C TYR A 394 -5.21 -20.38 34.13
N SER A 395 -5.70 -21.59 33.81
CA SER A 395 -4.89 -22.79 33.61
C SER A 395 -3.82 -22.63 32.53
N ASP A 396 -4.15 -21.94 31.43
CA ASP A 396 -3.22 -21.69 30.31
C ASP A 396 -2.17 -20.64 30.69
N LEU A 397 -2.59 -19.61 31.44
CA LEU A 397 -1.68 -18.57 31.94
C LEU A 397 -0.72 -19.13 33.01
N ALA A 398 -1.20 -20.00 33.88
CA ALA A 398 -0.41 -20.57 34.99
C ALA A 398 0.65 -21.57 34.50
N ARG A 399 0.33 -22.38 33.50
CA ARG A 399 1.22 -23.46 33.02
C ARG A 399 2.42 -22.97 32.25
N ARG A 400 2.38 -21.75 31.64
CA ARG A 400 3.46 -21.17 30.80
C ARG A 400 4.12 -22.18 29.84
N THR A 401 3.33 -23.11 29.30
CA THR A 401 3.84 -24.10 28.33
C THR A 401 4.41 -23.33 27.10
N PRO A 402 5.58 -23.74 26.59
CA PRO A 402 6.12 -23.16 25.36
C PRO A 402 5.07 -23.19 24.25
N GLN A 403 4.81 -22.05 23.68
CA GLN A 403 3.89 -21.92 22.54
C GLN A 403 4.68 -22.00 21.24
N GLU A 404 3.98 -22.30 20.17
CA GLU A 404 4.59 -22.33 18.84
C GLU A 404 5.06 -20.94 18.42
N SER A 405 6.31 -20.84 17.90
CA SER A 405 6.90 -19.58 17.46
C SER A 405 6.31 -19.10 16.13
N SER A 406 6.34 -17.81 15.91
CA SER A 406 5.99 -17.21 14.62
C SER A 406 6.80 -17.79 13.47
N ALA A 407 8.08 -18.10 13.68
CA ALA A 407 8.94 -18.69 12.66
C ALA A 407 8.43 -20.04 12.16
N ALA A 408 7.99 -20.91 13.06
CA ALA A 408 7.44 -22.22 12.69
C ALA A 408 6.11 -22.11 11.91
N ILE A 409 5.25 -21.16 12.30
CA ILE A 409 4.01 -20.86 11.56
C ILE A 409 4.33 -20.27 10.18
N ALA A 410 5.25 -19.30 10.12
CA ALA A 410 5.65 -18.64 8.88
C ALA A 410 6.22 -19.63 7.84
N GLU A 411 6.98 -20.64 8.28
CA GLU A 411 7.48 -21.69 7.40
C GLU A 411 6.34 -22.49 6.73
N ARG A 412 5.28 -22.84 7.48
CA ARG A 412 4.11 -23.54 6.93
C ARG A 412 3.32 -22.65 5.99
N VAL A 413 3.13 -21.38 6.36
CA VAL A 413 2.48 -20.36 5.53
C VAL A 413 3.26 -20.20 4.22
N GLN A 414 4.59 -20.06 4.28
CA GLN A 414 5.42 -19.89 3.09
C GLN A 414 5.33 -21.10 2.16
N ARG A 415 5.35 -22.34 2.69
CA ARG A 415 5.16 -23.55 1.88
C ARG A 415 3.81 -23.56 1.16
N ALA A 416 2.73 -23.18 1.83
CA ALA A 416 1.40 -23.12 1.22
C ALA A 416 1.34 -22.03 0.12
N VAL A 417 1.96 -20.88 0.35
CA VAL A 417 2.06 -19.80 -0.64
C VAL A 417 2.89 -20.22 -1.85
N ASP A 418 3.96 -20.97 -1.67
CA ASP A 418 4.78 -21.48 -2.79
C ASP A 418 4.01 -22.48 -3.67
N ILE A 419 3.10 -23.27 -3.08
CA ILE A 419 2.15 -24.11 -3.83
C ILE A 419 1.20 -23.24 -4.67
N GLN A 420 0.66 -22.17 -4.07
CA GLN A 420 -0.24 -21.23 -4.76
C GLN A 420 0.48 -20.49 -5.89
N LYS A 421 1.70 -20.00 -5.67
CA LYS A 421 2.52 -19.34 -6.71
C LYS A 421 2.75 -20.25 -7.92
N LYS A 422 2.98 -21.55 -7.69
CA LYS A 422 3.11 -22.55 -8.78
C LYS A 422 1.79 -22.77 -9.49
N ARG A 423 0.68 -22.90 -8.74
CA ARG A 423 -0.67 -23.12 -9.28
C ARG A 423 -1.12 -21.96 -10.15
N PHE A 424 -0.87 -20.74 -9.74
CA PHE A 424 -1.34 -19.52 -10.42
C PHE A 424 -0.28 -18.88 -11.34
N ALA A 425 0.82 -19.59 -11.62
CA ALA A 425 1.86 -19.07 -12.51
C ALA A 425 1.27 -18.72 -13.89
N GLY A 426 1.55 -17.49 -14.38
CA GLY A 426 1.01 -17.00 -15.65
C GLY A 426 -0.40 -16.42 -15.59
N THR A 427 -1.02 -16.35 -14.40
CA THR A 427 -2.31 -15.69 -14.17
C THR A 427 -2.14 -14.40 -13.34
N SER A 428 -3.21 -13.61 -13.23
CA SER A 428 -3.25 -12.43 -12.35
C SER A 428 -3.58 -12.77 -10.88
N ILE A 429 -3.85 -14.03 -10.57
CA ILE A 429 -4.25 -14.48 -9.22
C ILE A 429 -3.00 -14.64 -8.36
N LYS A 430 -2.97 -13.95 -7.22
CA LYS A 430 -1.84 -13.98 -6.29
C LYS A 430 -1.99 -15.03 -5.17
N SER A 431 -3.23 -15.33 -4.76
CA SER A 431 -3.54 -16.20 -3.63
C SER A 431 -4.89 -16.88 -3.77
N ASN A 432 -5.19 -17.86 -2.91
CA ASN A 432 -6.46 -18.58 -2.96
C ASN A 432 -7.69 -17.70 -2.71
N SER A 433 -7.58 -16.59 -1.98
CA SER A 433 -8.70 -15.63 -1.83
C SER A 433 -9.12 -15.02 -3.17
N GLY A 434 -8.19 -14.88 -4.10
CA GLY A 434 -8.42 -14.34 -5.45
C GLY A 434 -8.95 -15.36 -6.47
N ILE A 435 -9.17 -16.63 -6.13
CA ILE A 435 -9.75 -17.62 -7.03
C ILE A 435 -11.11 -17.10 -7.53
N THR A 436 -11.31 -17.08 -8.84
CA THR A 436 -12.55 -16.63 -9.48
C THR A 436 -13.52 -17.79 -9.70
N SER A 437 -14.82 -17.52 -9.87
CA SER A 437 -15.85 -18.57 -9.97
C SER A 437 -15.71 -19.43 -11.24
N ASP A 438 -15.03 -18.93 -12.27
CA ASP A 438 -14.76 -19.66 -13.51
C ASP A 438 -13.75 -20.82 -13.34
N ILE A 439 -12.75 -20.64 -12.45
CA ILE A 439 -11.71 -21.64 -12.22
C ILE A 439 -11.87 -22.41 -10.91
N ILE A 440 -12.85 -22.03 -10.05
CA ILE A 440 -12.99 -22.62 -8.72
C ILE A 440 -13.20 -24.13 -8.76
N GLY A 441 -13.95 -24.64 -9.74
CA GLY A 441 -14.19 -26.07 -9.92
C GLY A 441 -12.94 -26.86 -10.30
N GLU A 442 -12.02 -26.25 -11.02
CA GLU A 442 -10.76 -26.88 -11.41
C GLU A 442 -9.74 -26.88 -10.25
N VAL A 443 -9.63 -25.73 -9.56
CA VAL A 443 -8.65 -25.50 -8.49
C VAL A 443 -9.06 -26.16 -7.19
N CYS A 444 -10.35 -26.18 -6.87
CA CYS A 444 -10.90 -26.69 -5.61
C CYS A 444 -11.50 -28.07 -5.77
N ARG A 445 -10.71 -29.05 -6.26
CA ARG A 445 -11.16 -30.44 -6.41
C ARG A 445 -11.46 -31.05 -5.06
N LEU A 446 -12.65 -31.65 -4.93
CA LEU A 446 -13.14 -32.28 -3.71
C LEU A 446 -13.01 -33.81 -3.80
N THR A 447 -12.67 -34.46 -2.69
CA THR A 447 -12.90 -35.89 -2.56
C THR A 447 -14.41 -36.16 -2.37
N PRO A 448 -14.95 -37.37 -2.72
CA PRO A 448 -16.38 -37.64 -2.62
C PRO A 448 -16.98 -37.42 -1.22
N ASP A 449 -16.24 -37.76 -0.17
CA ASP A 449 -16.63 -37.54 1.21
C ASP A 449 -16.62 -36.09 1.64
N ALA A 450 -15.74 -35.27 1.01
CA ALA A 450 -15.72 -33.82 1.21
C ALA A 450 -16.91 -33.14 0.51
N GLU A 451 -17.26 -33.59 -0.69
CA GLU A 451 -18.40 -33.09 -1.46
C GLU A 451 -19.73 -33.38 -0.73
N GLU A 452 -19.90 -34.61 -0.21
CA GLU A 452 -21.07 -34.99 0.58
C GLU A 452 -21.20 -34.09 1.82
N MET A 453 -20.09 -33.84 2.55
CA MET A 453 -20.08 -32.96 3.71
C MET A 453 -20.48 -31.54 3.35
N LEU A 454 -19.92 -31.01 2.26
CA LEU A 454 -20.19 -29.64 1.82
C LEU A 454 -21.66 -29.47 1.40
N LYS A 455 -22.21 -30.47 0.68
CA LYS A 455 -23.63 -30.51 0.31
C LYS A 455 -24.53 -30.52 1.55
N ALA A 456 -24.25 -31.39 2.49
CA ALA A 456 -25.01 -31.46 3.76
C ALA A 456 -24.95 -30.13 4.55
N ALA A 457 -23.79 -29.46 4.55
CA ALA A 457 -23.64 -28.14 5.17
C ALA A 457 -24.41 -27.06 4.41
N PHE A 458 -24.39 -27.07 3.08
CA PHE A 458 -25.12 -26.13 2.24
C PHE A 458 -26.62 -26.17 2.55
N ASP A 459 -27.21 -27.38 2.54
CA ASP A 459 -28.63 -27.58 2.81
C ASP A 459 -28.99 -27.23 4.26
N ARG A 460 -28.19 -27.66 5.23
CA ARG A 460 -28.47 -27.45 6.67
C ARG A 460 -28.28 -26.01 7.13
N MET A 461 -27.34 -25.31 6.57
CA MET A 461 -26.99 -23.93 6.96
C MET A 461 -27.66 -22.88 6.08
N GLY A 462 -28.31 -23.26 4.98
CA GLY A 462 -28.92 -22.32 4.02
C GLY A 462 -27.89 -21.37 3.41
N LEU A 463 -26.72 -21.88 2.98
CA LEU A 463 -25.63 -21.09 2.48
C LEU A 463 -25.99 -20.40 1.14
N SER A 464 -25.54 -19.17 0.96
CA SER A 464 -25.60 -18.53 -0.35
C SER A 464 -24.50 -19.06 -1.27
N ALA A 465 -24.64 -18.87 -2.59
CA ALA A 465 -23.60 -19.22 -3.56
C ALA A 465 -22.25 -18.57 -3.22
N ARG A 466 -22.25 -17.30 -2.77
CA ARG A 466 -21.02 -16.61 -2.34
C ARG A 466 -20.39 -17.26 -1.11
N ALA A 467 -21.18 -17.70 -0.16
CA ALA A 467 -20.68 -18.42 1.03
C ALA A 467 -20.09 -19.78 0.66
N TYR A 468 -20.70 -20.47 -0.30
CA TYR A 468 -20.19 -21.72 -0.87
C TYR A 468 -18.79 -21.53 -1.49
N ASP A 469 -18.63 -20.55 -2.40
CA ASP A 469 -17.34 -20.25 -3.04
C ASP A 469 -16.26 -19.93 -2.00
N ARG A 470 -16.58 -19.18 -0.95
CA ARG A 470 -15.62 -18.85 0.12
C ARG A 470 -15.21 -20.08 0.93
N ILE A 471 -16.14 -20.95 1.28
CA ILE A 471 -15.80 -22.19 1.97
C ILE A 471 -14.82 -23.00 1.11
N LEU A 472 -15.02 -23.07 -0.19
CA LEU A 472 -14.09 -23.75 -1.11
C LEU A 472 -12.71 -23.12 -1.13
N LYS A 473 -12.61 -21.79 -1.24
CA LYS A 473 -11.33 -21.06 -1.23
C LYS A 473 -10.56 -21.26 0.08
N VAL A 474 -11.25 -21.16 1.21
CA VAL A 474 -10.66 -21.40 2.53
C VAL A 474 -10.26 -22.88 2.70
N ALA A 475 -11.09 -23.83 2.25
CA ALA A 475 -10.78 -25.24 2.28
C ALA A 475 -9.58 -25.60 1.39
N ARG A 476 -9.44 -24.92 0.22
CA ARG A 476 -8.23 -25.04 -0.62
C ARG A 476 -6.98 -24.60 0.12
N THR A 477 -7.05 -23.51 0.87
CA THR A 477 -5.94 -23.04 1.69
C THR A 477 -5.61 -24.01 2.82
N CYS A 478 -6.62 -24.58 3.49
CA CYS A 478 -6.41 -25.63 4.49
C CYS A 478 -5.73 -26.87 3.89
N ALA A 479 -6.10 -27.24 2.65
CA ALA A 479 -5.48 -28.36 1.96
C ALA A 479 -4.03 -28.05 1.53
N ASP A 480 -3.73 -26.81 1.09
CA ASP A 480 -2.37 -26.38 0.78
C ASP A 480 -1.45 -26.41 2.00
N LEU A 481 -1.92 -25.92 3.15
CA LEU A 481 -1.21 -26.02 4.43
C LEU A 481 -0.94 -27.48 4.86
N ALA A 482 -1.86 -28.40 4.54
CA ALA A 482 -1.70 -29.83 4.78
C ALA A 482 -0.88 -30.56 3.69
N GLY A 483 -0.44 -29.85 2.62
CA GLY A 483 0.25 -30.45 1.48
C GLY A 483 -0.61 -31.43 0.67
N SER A 484 -1.94 -31.27 0.70
CA SER A 484 -2.89 -32.15 0.01
C SER A 484 -3.26 -31.59 -1.37
N GLU A 485 -3.17 -32.43 -2.40
CA GLU A 485 -3.57 -32.05 -3.78
C GLU A 485 -5.08 -31.79 -3.84
N ASP A 486 -5.90 -32.71 -3.29
CA ASP A 486 -7.34 -32.57 -3.24
C ASP A 486 -7.82 -32.08 -1.88
N ILE A 487 -8.98 -31.41 -1.87
CA ILE A 487 -9.66 -30.98 -0.68
C ILE A 487 -10.37 -32.16 -0.06
N LYS A 488 -9.93 -32.58 1.15
CA LYS A 488 -10.50 -33.67 1.92
C LYS A 488 -11.52 -33.19 2.94
N LYS A 489 -12.34 -34.11 3.47
CA LYS A 489 -13.36 -33.84 4.48
C LYS A 489 -12.88 -33.00 5.68
N PRO A 490 -11.69 -33.20 6.30
CA PRO A 490 -11.22 -32.36 7.39
C PRO A 490 -11.04 -30.89 6.98
N HIS A 491 -10.59 -30.61 5.73
CA HIS A 491 -10.39 -29.24 5.22
C HIS A 491 -11.74 -28.51 5.08
N ILE A 492 -12.77 -29.21 4.59
CA ILE A 492 -14.15 -28.68 4.53
C ILE A 492 -14.70 -28.42 5.93
N ALA A 493 -14.51 -29.38 6.88
CA ALA A 493 -14.95 -29.21 8.26
C ALA A 493 -14.34 -27.97 8.91
N GLN A 494 -13.04 -27.75 8.72
CA GLN A 494 -12.34 -26.58 9.22
C GLN A 494 -12.87 -25.28 8.58
N ALA A 495 -13.01 -25.23 7.26
CA ALA A 495 -13.54 -24.07 6.55
C ALA A 495 -14.98 -23.71 6.98
N ILE A 496 -15.86 -24.71 7.16
CA ILE A 496 -17.22 -24.54 7.68
C ILE A 496 -17.19 -23.97 9.11
N SER A 497 -16.27 -24.45 9.96
CA SER A 497 -16.16 -23.96 11.34
C SER A 497 -15.87 -22.46 11.40
N PHE A 498 -15.15 -21.91 10.43
CA PHE A 498 -14.85 -20.48 10.31
C PHE A 498 -16.05 -19.62 9.84
N ARG A 499 -17.18 -20.24 9.52
CA ARG A 499 -18.44 -19.56 9.16
C ARG A 499 -19.55 -19.79 10.20
N SER A 500 -19.26 -20.47 11.29
CA SER A 500 -20.25 -20.80 12.33
C SER A 500 -20.87 -19.55 13.01
N LEU A 501 -20.16 -18.41 12.99
CA LEU A 501 -20.62 -17.17 13.61
C LEU A 501 -21.73 -16.47 12.81
N ASP A 502 -21.83 -16.69 11.50
CA ASP A 502 -22.92 -16.16 10.67
C ASP A 502 -24.28 -16.55 11.26
N ARG A 503 -24.43 -17.81 11.63
CA ARG A 503 -25.66 -18.32 12.24
C ARG A 503 -25.86 -17.84 13.69
N LYS A 504 -24.79 -17.74 14.48
CA LYS A 504 -24.86 -17.36 15.89
C LYS A 504 -25.24 -15.90 16.10
N TYR A 505 -24.77 -15.00 15.23
CA TYR A 505 -24.89 -13.56 15.43
C TYR A 505 -25.73 -12.84 14.38
N TRP A 506 -25.79 -13.32 13.12
CA TRP A 506 -26.47 -12.66 12.01
C TRP A 506 -27.61 -13.43 11.37
N SER A 507 -27.83 -14.72 11.72
CA SER A 507 -29.03 -15.43 11.27
C SER A 507 -30.25 -14.86 12.00
N ARG A 508 -31.20 -14.36 11.23
CA ARG A 508 -32.53 -13.98 11.69
C ARG A 508 -33.49 -15.16 11.60
#